data_d05ded2fa6502bad5939d4a30aea0314
#
_entry.id   d05ded2fa6502bad5939d4a30aea0314
#
_cell.length_a   1.000
_cell.length_b   1.000
_cell.length_c   1.000
_cell.angle_alpha   90.00
_cell.angle_beta   90.00
_cell.angle_gamma   90.00
#
_symmetry.space_group_name_H-M   'P 1'
#
loop_
_entity.id
_entity.type
_entity.pdbx_description
1 polymer ?
#
loop_
_entity_poly.entity_id
_entity_poly.type
_entity_poly.pdbx_seq_one_letter_code
_entity_poly.pdbx_strand_id
1 'polypeptide(L)'
;MTDAWLDMPTIDMASPMAGFPAHRQFVLVRLNEQGLLYAFTSTQDPNIRFLVAPPEPFFPDYAPEIENDVLAALNTKDPDRLLVMVVITAGLEETTANLLAPIIVDRDSRRAMQVILQDSGMPVRAVMRRTS
;
A
#
# COMPACT_ATOMS: atom_id res chain seq x y z
N MET A 1 13.31 -5.61 -17.08
CA MET A 1 12.94 -6.27 -15.83
C MET A 1 11.47 -5.97 -15.50
N THR A 2 10.73 -6.98 -15.17
CA THR A 2 9.33 -6.80 -14.87
C THR A 2 9.14 -6.22 -13.48
N ASP A 3 8.30 -5.18 -13.37
CA ASP A 3 7.94 -4.61 -12.09
C ASP A 3 6.98 -5.58 -11.39
N ALA A 4 7.36 -6.08 -10.22
CA ALA A 4 6.55 -7.03 -9.47
C ALA A 4 5.15 -6.50 -9.14
N TRP A 5 5.00 -5.19 -9.04
CA TRP A 5 3.72 -4.55 -8.74
C TRP A 5 2.75 -4.66 -9.92
N LEU A 6 3.27 -4.69 -11.16
CA LEU A 6 2.45 -4.77 -12.37
C LEU A 6 1.99 -6.18 -12.69
N ASP A 7 2.61 -7.19 -12.07
CA ASP A 7 2.30 -8.60 -12.36
C ASP A 7 1.09 -9.11 -11.58
N MET A 8 0.50 -8.27 -10.73
CA MET A 8 -0.65 -8.65 -9.93
C MET A 8 -1.93 -8.17 -10.61
N PRO A 9 -2.68 -9.06 -11.29
CA PRO A 9 -3.87 -8.63 -12.04
C PRO A 9 -4.98 -8.11 -11.13
N THR A 10 -5.19 -8.77 -9.97
CA THR A 10 -6.23 -8.39 -9.03
C THR A 10 -5.74 -8.66 -7.62
N ILE A 11 -6.01 -7.73 -6.72
CA ILE A 11 -5.65 -7.85 -5.32
C ILE A 11 -6.93 -7.98 -4.51
N ASP A 12 -7.02 -9.04 -3.71
CA ASP A 12 -8.16 -9.30 -2.84
C ASP A 12 -7.87 -8.76 -1.45
N MET A 13 -8.76 -7.91 -0.94
CA MET A 13 -8.62 -7.36 0.39
C MET A 13 -9.05 -8.40 1.42
N ALA A 14 -8.10 -8.86 2.23
CA ALA A 14 -8.39 -9.75 3.36
C ALA A 14 -9.23 -9.03 4.41
N SER A 15 -9.02 -7.70 4.51
CA SER A 15 -9.81 -6.82 5.33
C SER A 15 -10.03 -5.54 4.53
N PRO A 16 -11.25 -4.96 4.51
CA PRO A 16 -11.52 -3.79 3.66
C PRO A 16 -10.70 -2.57 4.06
N MET A 17 -10.52 -1.68 3.08
CA MET A 17 -9.94 -0.36 3.36
C MET A 17 -10.86 0.41 4.31
N ALA A 18 -10.25 1.18 5.22
CA ALA A 18 -11.01 2.01 6.16
C ALA A 18 -11.95 2.95 5.39
N GLY A 19 -13.23 2.90 5.71
CA GLY A 19 -14.25 3.71 5.06
C GLY A 19 -14.86 3.10 3.80
N PHE A 20 -14.37 1.94 3.33
CA PHE A 20 -14.81 1.34 2.08
C PHE A 20 -15.08 -0.16 2.22
N PRO A 21 -16.00 -0.57 3.09
CA PRO A 21 -16.18 -2.00 3.40
C PRO A 21 -16.76 -2.82 2.24
N ALA A 22 -17.38 -2.17 1.25
CA ALA A 22 -17.96 -2.89 0.11
C ALA A 22 -16.94 -3.18 -0.99
N HIS A 23 -15.75 -2.60 -0.93
CA HIS A 23 -14.75 -2.72 -1.99
C HIS A 23 -13.69 -3.74 -1.59
N ARG A 24 -13.76 -4.94 -2.18
CA ARG A 24 -12.94 -6.08 -1.79
C ARG A 24 -11.84 -6.39 -2.80
N GLN A 25 -11.96 -5.92 -4.03
CA GLN A 25 -10.98 -6.20 -5.07
C GLN A 25 -10.48 -4.92 -5.71
N PHE A 26 -9.16 -4.85 -5.89
CA PHE A 26 -8.50 -3.70 -6.47
C PHE A 26 -7.50 -4.15 -7.52
N VAL A 27 -7.15 -3.22 -8.41
CA VAL A 27 -6.05 -3.39 -9.35
C VAL A 27 -5.03 -2.28 -9.14
N LEU A 28 -3.77 -2.60 -9.38
CA LEU A 28 -2.66 -1.66 -9.27
C LEU A 28 -2.26 -1.21 -10.67
N VAL A 29 -2.26 0.11 -10.90
CA VAL A 29 -1.86 0.69 -12.18
C VAL A 29 -0.70 1.64 -11.95
N ARG A 30 0.41 1.40 -12.63
CA ARG A 30 1.57 2.27 -12.53
C ARG A 30 1.28 3.60 -13.23
N LEU A 31 1.59 4.71 -12.54
CA LEU A 31 1.32 6.06 -13.04
C LEU A 31 2.56 6.79 -13.52
N ASN A 32 3.76 6.32 -13.19
CA ASN A 32 4.99 6.90 -13.70
C ASN A 32 5.98 5.81 -14.10
N GLU A 33 6.96 6.19 -14.91
CA GLU A 33 7.92 5.23 -15.46
C GLU A 33 8.87 4.68 -14.39
N GLN A 34 9.13 5.45 -13.35
CA GLN A 34 10.07 5.06 -12.30
C GLN A 34 9.50 4.02 -11.33
N GLY A 35 8.20 3.75 -11.39
CA GLY A 35 7.56 2.85 -10.42
C GLY A 35 7.44 3.45 -9.03
N LEU A 36 7.31 4.76 -8.95
CA LEU A 36 7.22 5.48 -7.67
C LEU A 36 5.79 5.86 -7.30
N LEU A 37 4.85 5.73 -8.23
CA LEU A 37 3.47 6.15 -8.01
C LEU A 37 2.52 5.21 -8.73
N TYR A 38 1.49 4.76 -8.02
CA TYR A 38 0.49 3.83 -8.53
C TYR A 38 -0.91 4.28 -8.16
N ALA A 39 -1.89 3.87 -8.96
CA ALA A 39 -3.30 3.99 -8.61
C ALA A 39 -3.79 2.62 -8.14
N PHE A 40 -4.38 2.58 -6.95
CA PHE A 40 -5.00 1.38 -6.37
C PHE A 40 -6.50 1.57 -6.52
N THR A 41 -7.08 0.93 -7.53
CA THR A 41 -8.43 1.23 -8.00
C THR A 41 -9.36 0.05 -7.77
N SER A 42 -10.55 0.34 -7.21
CA SER A 42 -11.57 -0.69 -7.01
C SER A 42 -12.09 -1.22 -8.35
N THR A 43 -12.22 -2.54 -8.45
CA THR A 43 -12.80 -3.16 -9.63
C THR A 43 -14.32 -2.96 -9.70
N GLN A 44 -14.96 -2.63 -8.56
CA GLN A 44 -16.40 -2.44 -8.48
C GLN A 44 -16.83 -1.02 -8.82
N ASP A 45 -15.96 -0.03 -8.54
CA ASP A 45 -16.24 1.37 -8.81
C ASP A 45 -14.94 2.09 -9.11
N PRO A 46 -14.66 2.44 -10.37
CA PRO A 46 -13.39 3.09 -10.72
C PRO A 46 -13.21 4.49 -10.12
N ASN A 47 -14.27 5.08 -9.57
CA ASN A 47 -14.15 6.33 -8.84
C ASN A 47 -13.53 6.14 -7.45
N ILE A 48 -13.51 4.92 -6.95
CA ILE A 48 -12.85 4.59 -5.68
C ILE A 48 -11.42 4.17 -6.01
N ARG A 49 -10.51 5.12 -5.89
CA ARG A 49 -9.10 4.88 -6.17
C ARG A 49 -8.24 5.66 -5.20
N PHE A 50 -7.13 5.07 -4.85
CA PHE A 50 -6.15 5.65 -3.95
C PHE A 50 -4.82 5.80 -4.68
N LEU A 51 -4.15 6.92 -4.48
CA LEU A 51 -2.77 7.04 -4.89
C LEU A 51 -1.92 6.33 -3.85
N VAL A 52 -1.02 5.48 -4.29
CA VAL A 52 -0.14 4.73 -3.39
C VAL A 52 1.27 4.73 -3.96
N ALA A 53 2.24 4.51 -3.07
CA ALA A 53 3.64 4.46 -3.46
C ALA A 53 4.40 3.49 -2.57
N PRO A 54 5.49 2.89 -3.07
CA PRO A 54 6.44 2.22 -2.19
C PRO A 54 7.09 3.27 -1.30
N PRO A 55 7.18 3.04 0.02
CA PRO A 55 7.70 4.07 0.91
C PRO A 55 9.22 4.26 0.85
N GLU A 56 9.96 3.24 0.47
CA GLU A 56 11.42 3.22 0.57
C GLU A 56 12.12 4.42 -0.08
N PRO A 57 11.78 4.83 -1.32
CA PRO A 57 12.47 5.98 -1.93
C PRO A 57 12.24 7.30 -1.22
N PHE A 58 11.20 7.41 -0.40
CA PHE A 58 10.82 8.65 0.28
C PHE A 58 11.10 8.61 1.77
N PHE A 59 11.07 7.43 2.37
CA PHE A 59 11.22 7.21 3.80
C PHE A 59 12.12 6.00 4.03
N PRO A 60 13.43 6.13 3.79
CA PRO A 60 14.33 4.96 3.80
C PRO A 60 14.44 4.26 5.15
N ASP A 61 14.11 4.96 6.23
CA ASP A 61 14.16 4.38 7.58
C ASP A 61 12.82 3.77 8.01
N TYR A 62 11.81 3.85 7.16
CA TYR A 62 10.49 3.33 7.49
C TYR A 62 10.50 1.81 7.38
N ALA A 63 10.32 1.13 8.50
CA ALA A 63 10.32 -0.32 8.57
C ALA A 63 9.17 -0.79 9.47
N PRO A 64 7.95 -0.83 8.93
CA PRO A 64 6.80 -1.24 9.75
C PRO A 64 6.94 -2.69 10.18
N GLU A 65 6.62 -2.94 11.45
CA GLU A 65 6.62 -4.28 11.99
C GLU A 65 5.29 -4.95 11.68
N ILE A 66 5.34 -6.06 10.96
CA ILE A 66 4.15 -6.79 10.55
C ILE A 66 3.92 -7.94 11.51
N GLU A 67 2.80 -7.89 12.24
CA GLU A 67 2.48 -8.87 13.25
C GLU A 67 1.99 -10.19 12.65
N ASN A 68 2.05 -11.26 13.45
CA ASN A 68 1.72 -12.60 12.99
C ASN A 68 0.27 -12.77 12.56
N ASP A 69 -0.65 -12.03 13.18
CA ASP A 69 -2.06 -12.09 12.79
C ASP A 69 -2.28 -11.53 11.38
N VAL A 70 -1.50 -10.52 10.99
CA VAL A 70 -1.54 -9.99 9.64
C VAL A 70 -1.02 -11.02 8.64
N LEU A 71 0.10 -11.67 8.97
CA LEU A 71 0.66 -12.72 8.12
C LEU A 71 -0.33 -13.85 7.91
N ALA A 72 -1.04 -14.25 8.96
CA ALA A 72 -2.05 -15.28 8.88
C ALA A 72 -3.24 -14.85 8.00
N ALA A 73 -3.69 -13.61 8.16
CA ALA A 73 -4.81 -13.09 7.37
C ALA A 73 -4.48 -13.02 5.88
N LEU A 74 -3.22 -12.79 5.54
CA LEU A 74 -2.76 -12.71 4.15
C LEU A 74 -2.39 -14.07 3.56
N ASN A 75 -2.46 -15.15 4.35
CA ASN A 75 -1.98 -16.47 3.96
C ASN A 75 -0.50 -16.44 3.55
N THR A 76 0.28 -15.65 4.24
CA THR A 76 1.69 -15.46 3.90
C THR A 76 2.52 -16.66 4.37
N LYS A 77 3.26 -17.25 3.43
CA LYS A 77 4.20 -18.33 3.72
C LYS A 77 5.62 -17.82 3.82
N ASP A 78 5.88 -16.66 3.22
CA ASP A 78 7.20 -16.06 3.17
C ASP A 78 7.08 -14.55 3.36
N PRO A 79 7.43 -14.02 4.56
CA PRO A 79 7.34 -12.58 4.82
C PRO A 79 8.17 -11.71 3.87
N ASP A 80 9.21 -12.28 3.26
CA ASP A 80 10.03 -11.54 2.30
C ASP A 80 9.29 -11.26 0.99
N ARG A 81 8.14 -11.89 0.78
CA ARG A 81 7.30 -11.66 -0.39
C ARG A 81 6.28 -10.55 -0.18
N LEU A 82 6.25 -9.95 0.97
CA LEU A 82 5.33 -8.85 1.25
C LEU A 82 5.79 -7.56 0.61
N LEU A 83 4.81 -6.83 0.06
CA LEU A 83 5.02 -5.47 -0.45
C LEU A 83 4.31 -4.50 0.48
N VAL A 84 4.96 -3.38 0.75
CA VAL A 84 4.40 -2.31 1.56
C VAL A 84 4.08 -1.13 0.64
N MET A 85 2.86 -0.63 0.73
CA MET A 85 2.42 0.58 0.02
C MET A 85 1.89 1.58 1.03
N VAL A 86 2.11 2.86 0.78
CA VAL A 86 1.52 3.91 1.61
C VAL A 86 0.57 4.76 0.78
N VAL A 87 -0.56 5.14 1.37
CA VAL A 87 -1.54 5.99 0.70
C VAL A 87 -1.03 7.42 0.67
N ILE A 88 -1.14 8.04 -0.50
CA ILE A 88 -0.62 9.37 -0.79
C ILE A 88 -1.76 10.36 -0.88
N THR A 89 -1.59 11.52 -0.28
CA THR A 89 -2.50 12.65 -0.47
C THR A 89 -1.75 13.78 -1.15
N ALA A 90 -2.19 14.12 -2.35
CA ALA A 90 -1.61 15.23 -3.09
C ALA A 90 -2.27 16.53 -2.64
N GLY A 91 -1.52 17.39 -1.97
CA GLY A 91 -1.98 18.69 -1.53
C GLY A 91 -1.49 19.80 -2.46
N LEU A 92 -1.98 21.01 -2.22
CA LEU A 92 -1.59 22.17 -3.02
C LEU A 92 -0.11 22.54 -2.84
N GLU A 93 0.39 22.45 -1.63
CA GLU A 93 1.76 22.81 -1.31
C GLU A 93 2.65 21.61 -1.07
N GLU A 94 2.08 20.53 -0.54
CA GLU A 94 2.82 19.34 -0.15
C GLU A 94 2.08 18.08 -0.53
N THR A 95 2.85 17.07 -0.84
CA THR A 95 2.33 15.70 -0.97
C THR A 95 2.72 14.95 0.29
N THR A 96 1.75 14.25 0.89
CA THR A 96 1.97 13.53 2.14
C THR A 96 1.62 12.06 2.00
N ALA A 97 2.21 11.25 2.87
CA ALA A 97 1.96 9.81 2.92
C ALA A 97 1.45 9.42 4.30
N ASN A 98 0.54 8.47 4.33
CA ASN A 98 0.03 7.91 5.59
C ASN A 98 0.96 6.76 6.01
N LEU A 99 1.86 7.05 6.94
CA LEU A 99 2.79 6.05 7.47
C LEU A 99 2.19 5.24 8.63
N LEU A 100 1.06 5.69 9.18
CA LEU A 100 0.40 4.99 10.28
C LEU A 100 -0.39 3.77 9.80
N ALA A 101 -0.92 3.83 8.60
CA ALA A 101 -1.81 2.77 8.09
C ALA A 101 -1.40 2.31 6.70
N PRO A 102 -0.26 1.62 6.56
CA PRO A 102 0.18 1.11 5.27
C PRO A 102 -0.72 -0.02 4.76
N ILE A 103 -0.68 -0.23 3.45
CA ILE A 103 -1.32 -1.38 2.81
C ILE A 103 -0.24 -2.43 2.62
N ILE A 104 -0.48 -3.63 3.13
CA ILE A 104 0.45 -4.76 3.02
C ILE A 104 -0.12 -5.75 2.02
N VAL A 105 0.67 -6.13 1.03
CA VAL A 105 0.26 -7.05 -0.03
C VAL A 105 1.18 -8.26 -0.04
N ASP A 106 0.59 -9.47 -0.02
CA ASP A 106 1.34 -10.69 -0.25
C ASP A 106 1.35 -10.98 -1.76
N ARG A 107 2.54 -11.00 -2.35
CA ARG A 107 2.71 -11.19 -3.78
C ARG A 107 2.24 -12.56 -4.26
N ASP A 108 2.31 -13.57 -3.42
CA ASP A 108 1.96 -14.93 -3.81
C ASP A 108 0.46 -15.19 -3.74
N SER A 109 -0.18 -14.80 -2.65
CA SER A 109 -1.62 -14.99 -2.49
C SER A 109 -2.44 -13.88 -3.14
N ARG A 110 -1.84 -12.74 -3.40
CA ARG A 110 -2.50 -11.51 -3.88
C ARG A 110 -3.58 -11.02 -2.92
N ARG A 111 -3.38 -11.30 -1.64
CA ARG A 111 -4.24 -10.78 -0.58
C ARG A 111 -3.56 -9.56 0.04
N ALA A 112 -4.35 -8.61 0.44
CA ALA A 112 -3.86 -7.38 1.03
C ALA A 112 -4.74 -6.92 2.16
N MET A 113 -4.20 -6.07 3.03
CA MET A 113 -4.99 -5.37 4.04
C MET A 113 -4.30 -4.09 4.44
N GLN A 114 -5.09 -3.11 4.87
CA GLN A 114 -4.57 -1.91 5.49
C GLN A 114 -4.35 -2.20 6.97
N VAL A 115 -3.15 -1.93 7.45
CA VAL A 115 -2.75 -2.25 8.82
C VAL A 115 -2.50 -0.96 9.59
N ILE A 116 -3.16 -0.79 10.72
CA ILE A 116 -2.91 0.36 11.60
C ILE A 116 -1.77 -0.01 12.55
N LEU A 117 -0.66 0.71 12.47
CA LEU A 117 0.52 0.48 13.29
C LEU A 117 0.33 1.12 14.67
N GLN A 118 -0.41 0.43 15.53
CA GLN A 118 -0.73 0.95 16.86
C GLN A 118 0.53 1.18 17.68
N ASP A 119 0.50 2.24 18.48
CA ASP A 119 1.60 2.62 19.38
C ASP A 119 2.93 2.90 18.68
N SER A 120 2.92 3.05 17.35
CA SER A 120 4.13 3.31 16.58
C SER A 120 4.55 4.78 16.59
N GLY A 121 3.59 5.68 16.84
CA GLY A 121 3.84 7.11 16.70
C GLY A 121 3.99 7.60 15.27
N MET A 122 3.71 6.75 14.28
CA MET A 122 3.86 7.13 12.88
C MET A 122 2.82 8.16 12.46
N PRO A 123 3.22 9.17 11.66
CA PRO A 123 2.29 10.21 11.24
C PRO A 123 1.33 9.73 10.17
N VAL A 124 0.11 10.29 10.18
CA VAL A 124 -0.88 10.08 9.13
C VAL A 124 -0.54 10.90 7.88
N ARG A 125 0.18 12.01 8.06
CA ARG A 125 0.56 12.92 6.97
C ARG A 125 2.04 13.27 7.05
N ALA A 126 2.88 12.34 6.63
CA ALA A 126 4.31 12.58 6.53
C ALA A 126 4.62 13.24 5.19
N VAL A 127 5.36 14.34 5.22
CA VAL A 127 5.73 15.03 3.99
C VAL A 127 6.66 14.14 3.17
N MET A 128 6.32 13.95 1.90
CA MET A 128 7.10 13.13 1.00
C MET A 128 8.19 13.96 0.35
N ARG A 129 9.43 13.49 0.50
CA ARG A 129 10.58 14.10 -0.15
C ARG A 129 11.45 12.97 -0.67
N ARG A 130 11.67 12.98 -1.97
CA ARG A 130 12.53 11.99 -2.57
C ARG A 130 13.98 12.23 -2.12
N THR A 131 14.56 11.22 -1.49
CA THR A 131 15.97 11.25 -1.12
C THR A 131 16.78 10.79 -2.33
N SER A 132 17.76 11.55 -2.71
CA SER A 132 18.61 11.18 -3.84
C SER A 132 20.04 10.98 -3.43
#